data_b34e75f8ca54be85806c56cd4f0a0fa8
#
_entry.id   b34e75f8ca54be85806c56cd4f0a0fa8
#
_cell.length_a   1.000
_cell.length_b   1.000
_cell.length_c   1.000
_cell.angle_alpha   90.00
_cell.angle_beta   90.00
_cell.angle_gamma   90.00
#
_symmetry.space_group_name_H-M   'P 1'
#
loop_
_entity.id
_entity.type
_entity.pdbx_description
1 polymer ?
#
loop_
_entity_poly.entity_id
_entity_poly.type
_entity_poly.pdbx_seq_one_letter_code
_entity_poly.pdbx_strand_id
1 'polypeptide(L)'
;MINYLSNKMRLTMKKIITIFLVILLCGCQTTNNHKVKTVKKTQDYQQLSKYEIIDFKIIDHNLIFVYKKNNQTYVYDYSIEKNKELLNTMIFDGPVNKAKIHVLQDIYAIQLTDNLFLFQNHKLKNHIDLNNFFDEFEYDSLAVSSSGQFISCVKMNYDTESVLLLDRDTRLVSTVLTLDDTPRKLNAIWELAFTNDKNLIYTGGTYLKQGQQTSGCYGVIDINHQTYSLYNSPQVTLSSFKDKSIIHNQDEGYGANKDKIAVYYDDGFNDLGLNYENSVNCYLSNGKIIITEKGSVDDWKPYIIFNNVKYDFNELDNILFAEYVDHQLFIIGKQNEKTTFIRREVTE
;
A
#
# COMPACT_ATOMS: atom_id res chain seq x y z
N MET A 1 -45.67 34.26 45.71
CA MET A 1 -44.85 33.05 45.76
C MET A 1 -44.66 32.40 44.37
N ILE A 2 -45.64 32.30 43.52
CA ILE A 2 -45.59 31.66 42.19
C ILE A 2 -44.68 32.39 41.22
N ASN A 3 -44.63 33.72 41.21
CA ASN A 3 -43.80 34.51 40.31
C ASN A 3 -42.27 34.42 40.61
N TYR A 4 -41.90 34.13 41.85
CA TYR A 4 -40.50 34.00 42.26
C TYR A 4 -39.88 32.63 41.77
N LEU A 5 -40.67 31.58 41.83
CA LEU A 5 -40.27 30.25 41.33
C LEU A 5 -40.17 30.23 39.83
N SER A 6 -41.06 30.91 39.09
CA SER A 6 -41.00 31.01 37.63
C SER A 6 -39.71 31.71 37.13
N ASN A 7 -39.30 32.80 37.76
CA ASN A 7 -38.08 33.52 37.40
C ASN A 7 -36.80 32.73 37.72
N LYS A 8 -36.78 31.97 38.82
CA LYS A 8 -35.64 31.14 39.19
C LYS A 8 -35.47 29.96 38.21
N MET A 9 -36.56 29.33 37.77
CA MET A 9 -36.54 28.29 36.75
C MET A 9 -36.08 28.81 35.38
N ARG A 10 -36.53 30.01 34.95
CA ARG A 10 -36.09 30.62 33.71
C ARG A 10 -34.60 30.96 33.71
N LEU A 11 -34.03 31.41 34.85
CA LEU A 11 -32.59 31.69 34.96
C LEU A 11 -31.75 30.42 34.94
N THR A 12 -32.21 29.33 35.54
CA THR A 12 -31.54 28.04 35.56
C THR A 12 -31.56 27.40 34.18
N MET A 13 -32.69 27.41 33.46
CA MET A 13 -32.77 26.93 32.07
C MET A 13 -31.86 27.72 31.11
N LYS A 14 -31.80 29.06 31.22
CA LYS A 14 -30.88 29.85 30.41
C LYS A 14 -29.41 29.47 30.65
N LYS A 15 -29.00 29.24 31.90
CA LYS A 15 -27.63 28.79 32.22
C LYS A 15 -27.32 27.40 31.66
N ILE A 16 -28.28 26.47 31.73
CA ILE A 16 -28.12 25.12 31.18
C ILE A 16 -28.01 25.17 29.64
N ILE A 17 -28.83 25.95 28.97
CA ILE A 17 -28.78 26.12 27.49
C ILE A 17 -27.47 26.77 27.08
N THR A 18 -26.96 27.77 27.83
CA THR A 18 -25.65 28.39 27.51
C THR A 18 -24.50 27.42 27.70
N ILE A 19 -24.53 26.59 28.74
CA ILE A 19 -23.51 25.55 28.96
C ILE A 19 -23.56 24.50 27.84
N PHE A 20 -24.74 24.08 27.41
CA PHE A 20 -24.90 23.13 26.29
C PHE A 20 -24.45 23.73 24.96
N LEU A 21 -24.68 25.01 24.69
CA LEU A 21 -24.19 25.70 23.48
C LEU A 21 -22.68 25.85 23.50
N VAL A 22 -22.07 26.12 24.65
CA VAL A 22 -20.59 26.18 24.77
C VAL A 22 -19.96 24.80 24.57
N ILE A 23 -20.57 23.74 25.07
CA ILE A 23 -20.09 22.37 24.85
C ILE A 23 -20.24 21.95 23.37
N LEU A 24 -21.33 22.34 22.69
CA LEU A 24 -21.54 22.11 21.26
C LEU A 24 -20.58 22.91 20.36
N LEU A 25 -20.20 24.11 20.76
CA LEU A 25 -19.26 24.96 20.02
C LEU A 25 -17.79 24.58 20.28
N CYS A 26 -17.48 23.95 21.41
CA CYS A 26 -16.15 23.41 21.70
C CYS A 26 -15.94 21.98 21.16
N GLY A 27 -16.99 21.32 20.68
CA GLY A 27 -16.96 19.90 20.25
C GLY A 27 -16.65 19.64 18.78
N CYS A 28 -16.41 20.66 17.95
CA CYS A 28 -16.16 20.48 16.51
C CYS A 28 -14.96 21.29 16.02
N GLN A 29 -13.81 21.08 16.63
CA GLN A 29 -12.51 21.26 15.99
C GLN A 29 -11.59 20.15 16.46
N THR A 30 -11.76 18.96 15.93
CA THR A 30 -10.66 18.03 15.79
C THR A 30 -9.79 18.56 14.64
N THR A 31 -9.12 19.68 14.90
CA THR A 31 -7.87 19.95 14.19
C THR A 31 -6.97 18.79 14.55
N ASN A 32 -6.64 17.95 13.58
CA ASN A 32 -5.55 17.00 13.67
C ASN A 32 -4.27 17.80 13.93
N ASN A 33 -4.04 18.18 15.18
CA ASN A 33 -2.78 18.75 15.63
C ASN A 33 -1.76 17.60 15.62
N HIS A 34 -1.28 17.25 14.43
CA HIS A 34 -0.11 16.41 14.30
C HIS A 34 1.03 17.10 15.04
N LYS A 35 1.49 16.49 16.13
CA LYS A 35 2.65 17.01 16.86
C LYS A 35 3.86 16.89 15.97
N VAL A 36 4.34 18.01 15.45
CA VAL A 36 5.63 18.06 14.74
C VAL A 36 6.73 17.73 15.75
N LYS A 37 7.38 16.59 15.58
CA LYS A 37 8.58 16.23 16.34
C LYS A 37 9.80 16.35 15.43
N THR A 38 10.73 17.21 15.81
CA THR A 38 12.06 17.24 15.19
C THR A 38 12.84 16.03 15.68
N VAL A 39 13.10 15.06 14.81
CA VAL A 39 13.80 13.83 15.15
C VAL A 39 15.30 13.98 14.93
N LYS A 40 16.11 13.47 15.84
CA LYS A 40 17.57 13.47 15.71
C LYS A 40 17.99 12.56 14.55
N LYS A 41 18.88 13.07 13.70
CA LYS A 41 19.45 12.34 12.57
C LYS A 41 20.28 11.16 13.08
N THR A 42 19.88 9.93 12.76
CA THR A 42 20.65 8.72 13.08
C THR A 42 21.26 8.16 11.79
N GLN A 43 22.50 7.83 11.87
CA GLN A 43 23.42 7.17 10.92
C GLN A 43 22.95 7.01 9.46
N ASP A 44 23.58 7.75 8.55
CA ASP A 44 23.37 7.63 7.09
C ASP A 44 23.97 6.33 6.58
N TYR A 45 23.16 5.51 5.89
CA TYR A 45 23.65 4.33 5.15
C TYR A 45 24.17 4.76 3.76
N GLN A 46 25.12 5.68 3.73
CA GLN A 46 25.65 6.27 2.50
C GLN A 46 26.15 5.22 1.48
N GLN A 47 26.62 4.08 1.96
CA GLN A 47 27.07 3.01 1.06
C GLN A 47 25.96 2.41 0.19
N LEU A 48 24.68 2.57 0.56
CA LEU A 48 23.54 2.12 -0.24
C LEU A 48 23.18 3.12 -1.34
N SER A 49 23.59 4.37 -1.22
CA SER A 49 23.33 5.41 -2.23
C SER A 49 24.03 5.17 -3.58
N LYS A 50 24.99 4.23 -3.62
CA LYS A 50 25.68 3.81 -4.86
C LYS A 50 24.84 2.93 -5.77
N TYR A 51 23.71 2.39 -5.27
CA TYR A 51 22.85 1.48 -6.02
C TYR A 51 21.68 2.23 -6.66
N GLU A 52 21.34 1.87 -7.89
CA GLU A 52 20.11 2.28 -8.54
C GLU A 52 19.00 1.31 -8.09
N ILE A 53 18.33 1.65 -6.97
CA ILE A 53 17.31 0.80 -6.36
C ILE A 53 16.02 0.91 -7.17
N ILE A 54 15.44 -0.26 -7.52
CA ILE A 54 14.21 -0.37 -8.28
C ILE A 54 13.01 -0.63 -7.36
N ASP A 55 13.18 -1.51 -6.34
CA ASP A 55 12.20 -1.79 -5.31
C ASP A 55 12.89 -2.11 -3.98
N PHE A 56 12.20 -1.84 -2.88
CA PHE A 56 12.75 -1.95 -1.53
C PHE A 56 11.69 -2.36 -0.53
N LYS A 57 12.02 -3.35 0.32
CA LYS A 57 11.20 -3.80 1.44
C LYS A 57 12.04 -4.11 2.66
N ILE A 58 11.45 -3.95 3.85
CA ILE A 58 11.98 -4.53 5.08
C ILE A 58 11.11 -5.71 5.49
N ILE A 59 11.74 -6.87 5.66
CA ILE A 59 11.08 -8.11 6.04
C ILE A 59 11.83 -8.70 7.22
N ASP A 60 11.17 -8.79 8.37
CA ASP A 60 11.73 -9.42 9.56
C ASP A 60 13.18 -8.97 9.86
N HIS A 61 13.42 -7.66 10.01
CA HIS A 61 14.72 -7.02 10.27
C HIS A 61 15.77 -7.14 9.14
N ASN A 62 15.34 -7.54 7.94
CA ASN A 62 16.23 -7.57 6.78
C ASN A 62 15.82 -6.52 5.76
N LEU A 63 16.81 -5.74 5.31
CA LEU A 63 16.68 -4.84 4.18
C LEU A 63 16.79 -5.67 2.90
N ILE A 64 15.73 -5.71 2.11
CA ILE A 64 15.71 -6.41 0.83
C ILE A 64 15.46 -5.39 -0.25
N PHE A 65 16.31 -5.33 -1.24
CA PHE A 65 16.09 -4.48 -2.39
C PHE A 65 16.61 -5.08 -3.68
N VAL A 66 15.96 -4.68 -4.77
CA VAL A 66 16.35 -4.97 -6.13
C VAL A 66 17.06 -3.76 -6.71
N TYR A 67 18.21 -3.95 -7.35
CA TYR A 67 18.99 -2.86 -7.91
C TYR A 67 19.64 -3.21 -9.23
N LYS A 68 19.95 -2.18 -10.02
CA LYS A 68 20.70 -2.29 -11.25
C LYS A 68 22.19 -2.03 -11.03
N LYS A 69 23.00 -2.78 -11.74
CA LYS A 69 24.44 -2.56 -11.84
C LYS A 69 24.96 -3.17 -13.15
N ASN A 70 25.74 -2.40 -13.93
CA ASN A 70 26.37 -2.87 -15.17
C ASN A 70 25.39 -3.56 -16.13
N ASN A 71 24.21 -2.99 -16.32
CA ASN A 71 23.14 -3.53 -17.17
C ASN A 71 22.57 -4.88 -16.72
N GLN A 72 22.76 -5.24 -15.46
CA GLN A 72 22.24 -6.46 -14.84
C GLN A 72 21.41 -6.12 -13.62
N THR A 73 20.53 -7.03 -13.21
CA THR A 73 19.64 -6.86 -12.06
C THR A 73 20.06 -7.81 -10.93
N TYR A 74 20.15 -7.25 -9.75
CA TYR A 74 20.63 -7.91 -8.54
C TYR A 74 19.59 -7.83 -7.44
N VAL A 75 19.61 -8.80 -6.53
CA VAL A 75 18.98 -8.73 -5.22
C VAL A 75 20.03 -8.56 -4.14
N TYR A 76 19.71 -7.69 -3.20
CA TYR A 76 20.52 -7.46 -2.00
C TYR A 76 19.67 -7.74 -0.77
N ASP A 77 20.20 -8.52 0.15
CA ASP A 77 19.58 -8.84 1.43
C ASP A 77 20.58 -8.57 2.55
N TYR A 78 20.20 -7.71 3.48
CA TYR A 78 21.07 -7.24 4.54
C TYR A 78 20.36 -7.29 5.89
N SER A 79 20.95 -7.98 6.85
CA SER A 79 20.44 -8.01 8.21
C SER A 79 20.77 -6.73 8.96
N ILE A 80 19.76 -5.99 9.34
CA ILE A 80 19.87 -4.79 10.19
C ILE A 80 20.42 -5.17 11.56
N GLU A 81 19.88 -6.23 12.15
CA GLU A 81 20.26 -6.70 13.48
C GLU A 81 21.72 -7.17 13.55
N LYS A 82 22.15 -7.98 12.56
CA LYS A 82 23.51 -8.53 12.51
C LYS A 82 24.52 -7.58 11.85
N ASN A 83 24.03 -6.47 11.30
CA ASN A 83 24.82 -5.48 10.57
C ASN A 83 25.71 -6.10 9.49
N LYS A 84 25.13 -7.00 8.68
CA LYS A 84 25.87 -7.71 7.64
C LYS A 84 25.05 -8.07 6.42
N GLU A 85 25.73 -8.15 5.29
CA GLU A 85 25.19 -8.71 4.05
C GLU A 85 24.89 -10.20 4.23
N LEU A 86 23.70 -10.63 3.85
CA LEU A 86 23.26 -12.03 3.84
C LEU A 86 23.24 -12.59 2.43
N LEU A 87 22.89 -11.77 1.45
CA LEU A 87 22.85 -12.13 0.05
C LEU A 87 23.14 -10.91 -0.82
N ASN A 88 23.92 -11.12 -1.87
CA ASN A 88 24.12 -10.15 -2.94
C ASN A 88 24.39 -10.92 -4.22
N THR A 89 23.36 -11.11 -5.02
CA THR A 89 23.47 -11.98 -6.19
C THR A 89 22.74 -11.39 -7.39
N MET A 90 23.27 -11.64 -8.56
CA MET A 90 22.60 -11.38 -9.81
C MET A 90 21.43 -12.37 -9.96
N ILE A 91 20.27 -11.85 -10.30
CA ILE A 91 19.06 -12.65 -10.53
C ILE A 91 18.60 -12.58 -11.98
N PHE A 92 19.04 -11.58 -12.72
CA PHE A 92 18.67 -11.44 -14.12
C PHE A 92 19.78 -10.77 -14.92
N ASP A 93 20.10 -11.36 -16.08
CA ASP A 93 21.15 -10.87 -16.99
C ASP A 93 20.51 -9.89 -17.99
N GLY A 94 20.26 -8.69 -17.53
CA GLY A 94 19.63 -7.60 -18.27
C GLY A 94 19.16 -6.48 -17.35
N PRO A 95 18.89 -5.29 -17.90
CA PRO A 95 18.31 -4.19 -17.15
C PRO A 95 16.80 -4.40 -17.05
N VAL A 96 16.26 -4.19 -15.86
CA VAL A 96 14.82 -4.19 -15.60
C VAL A 96 14.42 -2.82 -15.08
N ASN A 97 13.33 -2.27 -15.58
CA ASN A 97 12.83 -0.96 -15.15
C ASN A 97 11.79 -1.05 -14.03
N LYS A 98 11.15 -2.20 -13.90
CA LYS A 98 10.18 -2.49 -12.85
C LYS A 98 10.56 -3.77 -12.12
N ALA A 99 10.48 -3.74 -10.81
CA ALA A 99 10.52 -4.90 -9.94
C ALA A 99 9.44 -4.75 -8.89
N LYS A 100 8.92 -5.85 -8.37
CA LYS A 100 7.96 -5.86 -7.26
C LYS A 100 8.37 -6.95 -6.27
N ILE A 101 8.59 -6.55 -5.03
CA ILE A 101 8.88 -7.47 -3.93
C ILE A 101 7.56 -7.82 -3.25
N HIS A 102 7.16 -9.07 -3.37
CA HIS A 102 5.99 -9.63 -2.67
C HIS A 102 6.45 -10.20 -1.33
N VAL A 103 5.90 -9.68 -0.24
CA VAL A 103 6.21 -10.14 1.12
C VAL A 103 5.22 -11.23 1.49
N LEU A 104 5.71 -12.44 1.65
CA LEU A 104 4.94 -13.63 1.99
C LEU A 104 5.21 -14.04 3.45
N GLN A 105 4.63 -15.12 3.93
CA GLN A 105 4.73 -15.48 5.35
C GLN A 105 6.17 -15.82 5.79
N ASP A 106 6.79 -16.80 5.13
CA ASP A 106 8.14 -17.30 5.46
C ASP A 106 9.13 -17.14 4.29
N ILE A 107 8.66 -16.55 3.20
CA ILE A 107 9.43 -16.35 1.97
C ILE A 107 9.14 -14.96 1.43
N TYR A 108 9.94 -14.48 0.52
CA TYR A 108 9.60 -13.35 -0.33
C TYR A 108 9.78 -13.71 -1.79
N ALA A 109 9.03 -13.06 -2.65
CA ALA A 109 9.14 -13.24 -4.08
C ALA A 109 9.53 -11.93 -4.75
N ILE A 110 10.37 -12.00 -5.78
CA ILE A 110 10.75 -10.87 -6.61
C ILE A 110 10.22 -11.12 -8.01
N GLN A 111 9.32 -10.27 -8.44
CA GLN A 111 8.81 -10.25 -9.80
C GLN A 111 9.65 -9.30 -10.65
N LEU A 112 10.17 -9.80 -11.77
CA LEU A 112 10.87 -9.03 -12.80
C LEU A 112 10.23 -9.35 -14.14
N THR A 113 9.47 -8.42 -14.73
CA THR A 113 8.70 -8.68 -15.96
C THR A 113 7.96 -10.03 -15.90
N ASP A 114 8.40 -11.03 -16.66
CA ASP A 114 7.79 -12.35 -16.77
C ASP A 114 8.43 -13.40 -15.87
N ASN A 115 9.32 -12.98 -14.98
CA ASN A 115 10.05 -13.88 -14.10
C ASN A 115 9.69 -13.64 -12.63
N LEU A 116 9.50 -14.74 -11.92
CA LEU A 116 9.26 -14.74 -10.48
C LEU A 116 10.32 -15.56 -9.76
N PHE A 117 11.06 -14.92 -8.87
CA PHE A 117 12.12 -15.51 -8.07
C PHE A 117 11.66 -15.64 -6.62
N LEU A 118 11.63 -16.87 -6.10
CA LEU A 118 11.21 -17.16 -4.72
C LEU A 118 12.44 -17.35 -3.84
N PHE A 119 12.49 -16.59 -2.74
CA PHE A 119 13.58 -16.64 -1.78
C PHE A 119 13.08 -17.14 -0.43
N GLN A 120 13.89 -18.01 0.20
CA GLN A 120 13.66 -18.48 1.55
C GLN A 120 15.01 -18.60 2.27
N ASN A 121 15.08 -18.14 3.53
CA ASN A 121 16.31 -18.16 4.31
C ASN A 121 17.50 -17.56 3.54
N HIS A 122 17.30 -16.41 2.91
CA HIS A 122 18.31 -15.66 2.13
C HIS A 122 18.90 -16.45 0.94
N LYS A 123 18.16 -17.40 0.37
CA LYS A 123 18.59 -18.19 -0.77
C LYS A 123 17.49 -18.27 -1.82
N LEU A 124 17.89 -18.19 -3.08
CA LEU A 124 16.99 -18.49 -4.18
C LEU A 124 16.55 -19.96 -4.09
N LYS A 125 15.26 -20.19 -3.95
CA LYS A 125 14.64 -21.52 -3.88
C LYS A 125 14.07 -21.96 -5.20
N ASN A 126 13.46 -21.03 -5.92
CA ASN A 126 12.80 -21.33 -7.17
C ASN A 126 12.81 -20.12 -8.09
N HIS A 127 12.82 -20.40 -9.38
CA HIS A 127 12.64 -19.45 -10.45
C HIS A 127 11.51 -19.96 -11.35
N ILE A 128 10.53 -19.11 -11.63
CA ILE A 128 9.37 -19.40 -12.44
C ILE A 128 9.36 -18.41 -13.59
N ASP A 129 9.45 -18.93 -14.80
CA ASP A 129 9.14 -18.19 -16.01
C ASP A 129 7.63 -18.23 -16.19
N LEU A 130 6.98 -17.07 -15.98
CA LEU A 130 5.53 -16.94 -16.01
C LEU A 130 4.95 -17.17 -17.39
N ASN A 131 5.71 -16.93 -18.47
CA ASN A 131 5.28 -17.20 -19.84
C ASN A 131 5.03 -18.70 -20.13
N ASN A 132 5.56 -19.58 -19.27
CA ASN A 132 5.25 -21.02 -19.38
C ASN A 132 3.84 -21.36 -18.87
N PHE A 133 3.15 -20.42 -18.22
CA PHE A 133 1.84 -20.64 -17.58
C PHE A 133 0.80 -19.62 -18.02
N PHE A 134 1.20 -18.39 -18.26
CA PHE A 134 0.31 -17.30 -18.62
C PHE A 134 0.71 -16.71 -19.95
N ASP A 135 -0.19 -16.73 -20.92
CA ASP A 135 -0.05 -15.96 -22.15
C ASP A 135 -0.48 -14.51 -21.82
N GLU A 136 0.31 -13.51 -22.10
CA GLU A 136 0.01 -12.09 -21.91
C GLU A 136 -0.78 -11.77 -20.63
N PHE A 137 -0.12 -11.26 -19.62
CA PHE A 137 -0.75 -10.84 -18.36
C PHE A 137 -0.36 -9.41 -17.97
N GLU A 138 -1.23 -8.76 -17.20
CA GLU A 138 -0.94 -7.43 -16.66
C GLU A 138 0.05 -7.52 -15.51
N TYR A 139 1.20 -6.86 -15.66
CA TYR A 139 2.32 -6.91 -14.70
C TYR A 139 1.91 -6.53 -13.28
N ASP A 140 1.16 -5.41 -13.13
CA ASP A 140 0.81 -4.89 -11.81
C ASP A 140 -0.27 -5.74 -11.11
N SER A 141 -0.99 -6.59 -11.87
CA SER A 141 -2.00 -7.49 -11.36
C SER A 141 -1.46 -8.81 -10.78
N LEU A 142 -0.15 -9.08 -10.88
CA LEU A 142 0.40 -10.33 -10.35
C LEU A 142 0.33 -10.34 -8.81
N ALA A 143 -0.23 -11.40 -8.28
CA ALA A 143 -0.29 -11.69 -6.85
C ALA A 143 0.29 -13.08 -6.55
N VAL A 144 0.96 -13.20 -5.40
CA VAL A 144 1.50 -14.46 -4.88
C VAL A 144 0.92 -14.72 -3.51
N SER A 145 0.38 -15.91 -3.26
CA SER A 145 -0.20 -16.26 -1.96
C SER A 145 0.87 -16.33 -0.86
N SER A 146 0.45 -16.19 0.39
CA SER A 146 1.36 -16.16 1.54
C SER A 146 2.18 -17.44 1.70
N SER A 147 1.64 -18.59 1.28
CA SER A 147 2.37 -19.85 1.20
C SER A 147 3.33 -19.94 -0.01
N GLY A 148 3.14 -19.07 -1.00
CA GLY A 148 3.82 -19.13 -2.29
C GLY A 148 3.28 -20.27 -3.19
N GLN A 149 2.22 -20.96 -2.80
CA GLN A 149 1.64 -22.05 -3.58
C GLN A 149 0.87 -21.53 -4.79
N PHE A 150 0.08 -20.47 -4.61
CA PHE A 150 -0.77 -19.92 -5.64
C PHE A 150 -0.19 -18.63 -6.21
N ILE A 151 -0.28 -18.49 -7.53
CA ILE A 151 0.05 -17.26 -8.26
C ILE A 151 -1.17 -16.89 -9.08
N SER A 152 -1.62 -15.64 -8.98
CA SER A 152 -2.74 -15.12 -9.75
C SER A 152 -2.32 -13.91 -10.56
N CYS A 153 -2.94 -13.74 -11.71
CA CYS A 153 -2.79 -12.56 -12.55
C CYS A 153 -4.04 -12.30 -13.37
N VAL A 154 -4.12 -11.14 -13.99
CA VAL A 154 -5.15 -10.80 -14.97
C VAL A 154 -4.62 -11.06 -16.36
N LYS A 155 -5.31 -11.89 -17.12
CA LYS A 155 -5.10 -12.05 -18.55
C LYS A 155 -5.92 -11.00 -19.28
N MET A 156 -5.24 -10.21 -20.12
CA MET A 156 -5.88 -9.25 -21.00
C MET A 156 -6.27 -9.95 -22.31
N ASN A 157 -7.55 -10.06 -22.57
CA ASN A 157 -8.06 -10.45 -23.87
C ASN A 157 -8.70 -9.21 -24.55
N TYR A 158 -8.76 -9.20 -25.87
CA TYR A 158 -9.30 -8.07 -26.64
C TYR A 158 -10.75 -7.71 -26.25
N ASP A 159 -11.53 -8.65 -25.78
CA ASP A 159 -12.95 -8.47 -25.48
C ASP A 159 -13.30 -8.61 -23.98
N THR A 160 -12.52 -9.37 -23.21
CA THR A 160 -12.80 -9.60 -21.77
C THR A 160 -11.53 -9.91 -21.01
N GLU A 161 -11.42 -9.37 -19.80
CA GLU A 161 -10.36 -9.74 -18.86
C GLU A 161 -10.76 -10.99 -18.07
N SER A 162 -9.76 -11.76 -17.66
CA SER A 162 -9.97 -12.93 -16.83
C SER A 162 -8.91 -13.03 -15.74
N VAL A 163 -9.33 -13.37 -14.53
CA VAL A 163 -8.43 -13.69 -13.42
C VAL A 163 -8.02 -15.15 -13.53
N LEU A 164 -6.73 -15.38 -13.67
CA LEU A 164 -6.13 -16.70 -13.74
C LEU A 164 -5.48 -17.06 -12.43
N LEU A 165 -5.47 -18.33 -12.08
CA LEU A 165 -4.83 -18.91 -10.92
C LEU A 165 -3.95 -20.08 -11.33
N LEU A 166 -2.66 -20.01 -11.02
CA LEU A 166 -1.72 -21.12 -11.10
C LEU A 166 -1.57 -21.76 -9.72
N ASP A 167 -1.89 -23.05 -9.63
CA ASP A 167 -1.45 -23.89 -8.52
C ASP A 167 -0.07 -24.48 -8.88
N ARG A 168 0.96 -24.11 -8.13
CA ARG A 168 2.36 -24.50 -8.38
C ARG A 168 2.60 -25.99 -8.15
N ASP A 169 1.87 -26.62 -7.22
CA ASP A 169 2.07 -28.02 -6.89
C ASP A 169 1.57 -28.93 -8.01
N THR A 170 0.41 -28.61 -8.55
CA THR A 170 -0.19 -29.34 -9.69
C THR A 170 0.27 -28.82 -11.04
N ARG A 171 0.83 -27.61 -11.11
CA ARG A 171 1.18 -26.87 -12.33
C ARG A 171 -0.01 -26.60 -13.25
N LEU A 172 -1.21 -26.57 -12.70
CA LEU A 172 -2.43 -26.29 -13.43
C LEU A 172 -2.80 -24.82 -13.32
N VAL A 173 -3.22 -24.25 -14.44
CA VAL A 173 -3.80 -22.92 -14.53
C VAL A 173 -5.30 -23.06 -14.70
N SER A 174 -6.06 -22.34 -13.90
CA SER A 174 -7.53 -22.27 -13.97
C SER A 174 -8.00 -20.82 -14.09
N THR A 175 -9.11 -20.59 -14.75
CA THR A 175 -9.82 -19.31 -14.72
C THR A 175 -10.67 -19.24 -13.47
N VAL A 176 -10.38 -18.25 -12.60
CA VAL A 176 -11.13 -18.02 -11.37
C VAL A 176 -12.35 -17.15 -11.62
N LEU A 177 -12.18 -16.13 -12.46
CA LEU A 177 -13.22 -15.17 -12.77
C LEU A 177 -13.03 -14.65 -14.19
N THR A 178 -14.12 -14.57 -14.95
CA THR A 178 -14.18 -13.82 -16.20
C THR A 178 -14.96 -12.54 -15.95
N LEU A 179 -14.41 -11.40 -16.32
CA LEU A 179 -15.03 -10.10 -16.08
C LEU A 179 -16.21 -9.90 -17.05
N ASP A 180 -17.20 -9.16 -16.58
CA ASP A 180 -18.44 -8.91 -17.31
C ASP A 180 -18.38 -7.53 -17.95
N ASP A 181 -18.55 -7.44 -19.26
CA ASP A 181 -18.60 -6.15 -20.00
C ASP A 181 -19.92 -5.37 -19.79
N THR A 182 -20.71 -5.76 -18.80
CA THR A 182 -21.96 -5.10 -18.46
C THR A 182 -21.69 -3.82 -17.65
N PRO A 183 -22.35 -2.69 -17.95
CA PRO A 183 -22.23 -1.46 -17.17
C PRO A 183 -22.50 -1.67 -15.68
N ARG A 184 -21.71 -1.00 -14.82
CA ARG A 184 -21.73 -1.08 -13.34
C ARG A 184 -21.31 -2.42 -12.75
N LYS A 185 -20.74 -3.30 -13.57
CA LYS A 185 -20.06 -4.50 -13.12
C LYS A 185 -18.56 -4.32 -13.18
N LEU A 186 -17.83 -5.23 -12.57
CA LEU A 186 -16.38 -5.24 -12.65
C LEU A 186 -15.94 -5.53 -14.09
N ASN A 187 -15.28 -4.55 -14.70
CA ASN A 187 -14.85 -4.65 -16.11
C ASN A 187 -13.34 -4.71 -16.26
N ALA A 188 -12.59 -4.17 -15.27
CA ALA A 188 -11.13 -4.18 -15.27
C ALA A 188 -10.59 -4.43 -13.86
N ILE A 189 -9.45 -5.10 -13.76
CA ILE A 189 -8.69 -5.28 -12.52
C ILE A 189 -7.29 -4.71 -12.75
N TRP A 190 -6.88 -3.79 -11.86
CA TRP A 190 -5.58 -3.12 -11.93
C TRP A 190 -4.53 -3.79 -11.06
N GLU A 191 -4.92 -4.16 -9.83
CA GLU A 191 -4.02 -4.77 -8.86
C GLU A 191 -4.72 -5.92 -8.14
N LEU A 192 -3.93 -6.92 -7.77
CA LEU A 192 -4.35 -8.07 -6.99
C LEU A 192 -3.42 -8.28 -5.79
N ALA A 193 -3.97 -8.80 -4.69
CA ALA A 193 -3.21 -9.33 -3.58
C ALA A 193 -3.96 -10.49 -2.92
N PHE A 194 -3.25 -11.54 -2.51
CA PHE A 194 -3.83 -12.57 -1.67
C PHE A 194 -3.94 -12.08 -0.23
N THR A 195 -5.06 -12.37 0.43
CA THR A 195 -5.21 -12.24 1.88
C THR A 195 -4.99 -13.57 2.59
N ASN A 196 -5.31 -14.64 1.90
CA ASN A 196 -5.08 -16.03 2.25
C ASN A 196 -5.10 -16.84 0.94
N ASP A 197 -4.94 -18.16 1.02
CA ASP A 197 -4.94 -19.01 -0.18
C ASP A 197 -6.33 -19.17 -0.84
N LYS A 198 -7.38 -18.49 -0.34
CA LYS A 198 -8.77 -18.59 -0.84
C LYS A 198 -9.34 -17.30 -1.41
N ASN A 199 -8.79 -16.17 -1.01
CA ASN A 199 -9.33 -14.85 -1.35
C ASN A 199 -8.28 -13.95 -1.96
N LEU A 200 -8.68 -13.26 -3.04
CA LEU A 200 -7.93 -12.18 -3.66
C LEU A 200 -8.64 -10.85 -3.37
N ILE A 201 -7.91 -9.88 -2.86
CA ILE A 201 -8.34 -8.48 -2.90
C ILE A 201 -7.95 -7.91 -4.25
N TYR A 202 -8.79 -7.05 -4.78
CA TYR A 202 -8.52 -6.35 -6.02
C TYR A 202 -8.83 -4.86 -5.95
N THR A 203 -8.12 -4.08 -6.76
CA THR A 203 -8.54 -2.76 -7.23
C THR A 203 -8.85 -2.85 -8.72
N GLY A 204 -9.80 -2.06 -9.19
CA GLY A 204 -10.24 -2.17 -10.56
C GLY A 204 -11.18 -1.05 -11.00
N GLY A 205 -11.89 -1.27 -12.08
CA GLY A 205 -12.81 -0.31 -12.68
C GLY A 205 -14.16 -0.90 -13.08
N THR A 206 -15.16 -0.02 -13.12
CA THR A 206 -16.50 -0.29 -13.64
C THR A 206 -16.84 0.76 -14.71
N TYR A 207 -17.42 0.35 -15.84
CA TYR A 207 -17.97 1.31 -16.80
C TYR A 207 -19.33 1.83 -16.29
N LEU A 208 -19.52 3.13 -16.38
CA LEU A 208 -20.81 3.74 -16.04
C LEU A 208 -21.85 3.55 -17.14
N LYS A 209 -21.42 3.65 -18.39
CA LYS A 209 -22.16 3.34 -19.63
C LYS A 209 -21.16 3.13 -20.76
N GLN A 210 -21.57 2.44 -21.83
CA GLN A 210 -20.74 2.28 -23.04
C GLN A 210 -20.12 3.60 -23.50
N GLY A 211 -18.77 3.66 -23.49
CA GLY A 211 -18.02 4.86 -23.89
C GLY A 211 -17.90 5.97 -22.85
N GLN A 212 -18.34 5.79 -21.61
CA GLN A 212 -18.16 6.73 -20.50
C GLN A 212 -17.04 6.30 -19.55
N GLN A 213 -16.52 7.30 -18.84
CA GLN A 213 -15.42 7.21 -17.89
C GLN A 213 -15.58 6.04 -16.91
N THR A 214 -14.53 5.26 -16.74
CA THR A 214 -14.44 4.20 -15.70
C THR A 214 -14.48 4.83 -14.32
N SER A 215 -15.31 4.28 -13.44
CA SER A 215 -15.24 4.57 -12.01
C SER A 215 -14.36 3.52 -11.35
N GLY A 216 -13.47 3.94 -10.45
CA GLY A 216 -12.68 3.01 -9.66
C GLY A 216 -13.56 2.15 -8.74
N CYS A 217 -13.08 0.97 -8.44
CA CYS A 217 -13.72 0.07 -7.49
C CYS A 217 -12.68 -0.85 -6.81
N TYR A 218 -13.10 -1.49 -5.74
CA TYR A 218 -12.32 -2.50 -5.05
C TYR A 218 -13.23 -3.60 -4.49
N GLY A 219 -12.67 -4.71 -4.10
CA GLY A 219 -13.43 -5.79 -3.49
C GLY A 219 -12.59 -7.04 -3.24
N VAL A 220 -13.29 -8.13 -3.04
CA VAL A 220 -12.73 -9.46 -2.78
C VAL A 220 -13.27 -10.44 -3.81
N ILE A 221 -12.37 -11.26 -4.35
CA ILE A 221 -12.72 -12.41 -5.18
C ILE A 221 -12.57 -13.65 -4.31
N ASP A 222 -13.67 -14.42 -4.16
CA ASP A 222 -13.63 -15.77 -3.59
C ASP A 222 -13.26 -16.76 -4.69
N ILE A 223 -12.05 -17.32 -4.57
CA ILE A 223 -11.49 -18.23 -5.57
C ILE A 223 -12.31 -19.52 -5.69
N ASN A 224 -12.82 -20.03 -4.56
CA ASN A 224 -13.53 -21.31 -4.54
C ASN A 224 -14.93 -21.22 -5.13
N HIS A 225 -15.60 -20.09 -4.89
CA HIS A 225 -16.98 -19.89 -5.37
C HIS A 225 -17.06 -19.11 -6.68
N GLN A 226 -15.93 -18.60 -7.17
CA GLN A 226 -15.87 -17.79 -8.39
C GLN A 226 -16.82 -16.59 -8.35
N THR A 227 -16.88 -15.93 -7.19
CA THR A 227 -17.72 -14.75 -6.93
C THR A 227 -16.87 -13.58 -6.48
N TYR A 228 -17.41 -12.38 -6.60
CA TYR A 228 -16.72 -11.18 -6.12
C TYR A 228 -17.68 -10.22 -5.42
N SER A 229 -17.16 -9.47 -4.45
CA SER A 229 -17.80 -8.27 -3.91
C SER A 229 -17.31 -7.04 -4.65
N LEU A 230 -18.12 -5.97 -4.71
CA LEU A 230 -17.77 -4.74 -5.41
C LEU A 230 -18.16 -3.52 -4.58
N TYR A 231 -17.17 -2.65 -4.31
CA TYR A 231 -17.33 -1.37 -3.64
C TYR A 231 -16.81 -0.26 -4.55
N ASN A 232 -17.67 0.72 -4.85
CA ASN A 232 -17.29 1.83 -5.71
C ASN A 232 -16.38 2.82 -4.97
N SER A 233 -15.38 3.32 -5.68
CA SER A 233 -14.45 4.33 -5.20
C SER A 233 -13.84 5.05 -6.40
N PRO A 234 -13.66 6.40 -6.36
CA PRO A 234 -13.16 7.15 -7.53
C PRO A 234 -11.75 6.74 -7.95
N GLN A 235 -10.85 6.60 -7.01
CA GLN A 235 -9.49 6.06 -7.22
C GLN A 235 -9.09 5.19 -6.04
N VAL A 236 -8.40 4.11 -6.33
CA VAL A 236 -7.97 3.15 -5.32
C VAL A 236 -6.56 2.64 -5.63
N THR A 237 -5.78 2.46 -4.59
CA THR A 237 -4.50 1.74 -4.64
C THR A 237 -4.49 0.64 -3.60
N LEU A 238 -3.73 -0.41 -3.87
CA LEU A 238 -3.59 -1.58 -3.04
C LEU A 238 -2.15 -1.69 -2.54
N SER A 239 -1.98 -1.89 -1.25
CA SER A 239 -0.71 -2.28 -0.67
C SER A 239 -0.89 -3.53 0.18
N SER A 240 -0.01 -4.50 0.05
CA SER A 240 -0.08 -5.77 0.78
C SER A 240 1.23 -6.07 1.50
N PHE A 241 1.11 -6.76 2.63
CA PHE A 241 2.22 -7.27 3.42
C PHE A 241 1.78 -8.53 4.15
N LYS A 242 2.37 -9.68 3.77
CA LYS A 242 1.97 -11.02 4.25
C LYS A 242 0.47 -11.28 3.97
N ASP A 243 -0.33 -11.45 5.00
CA ASP A 243 -1.77 -11.73 4.96
C ASP A 243 -2.63 -10.46 5.09
N LYS A 244 -2.02 -9.29 5.13
CA LYS A 244 -2.72 -8.01 5.31
C LYS A 244 -2.68 -7.20 4.04
N SER A 245 -3.77 -6.51 3.76
CA SER A 245 -3.86 -5.56 2.67
C SER A 245 -4.58 -4.30 3.10
N ILE A 246 -4.17 -3.19 2.54
CA ILE A 246 -4.84 -1.91 2.68
C ILE A 246 -5.30 -1.41 1.33
N ILE A 247 -6.51 -0.89 1.30
CA ILE A 247 -7.05 -0.13 0.19
C ILE A 247 -6.99 1.34 0.59
N HIS A 248 -6.35 2.12 -0.22
CA HIS A 248 -6.34 3.55 -0.11
C HIS A 248 -7.17 4.15 -1.24
N ASN A 249 -8.17 4.94 -0.86
CA ASN A 249 -9.04 5.65 -1.79
C ASN A 249 -8.49 7.06 -1.98
N GLN A 250 -8.06 7.39 -3.19
CA GLN A 250 -7.67 8.74 -3.59
C GLN A 250 -8.86 9.43 -4.23
N ASP A 251 -9.41 10.42 -3.59
CA ASP A 251 -10.38 11.30 -4.22
C ASP A 251 -9.64 12.47 -4.88
N GLU A 252 -9.37 12.35 -6.16
CA GLU A 252 -8.79 13.45 -6.94
C GLU A 252 -9.83 14.52 -7.24
N GLY A 253 -10.42 15.09 -6.22
CA GLY A 253 -10.88 16.40 -6.32
C GLY A 253 -12.27 16.71 -6.84
N TYR A 254 -12.60 17.88 -6.77
CA TYR A 254 -13.83 18.67 -6.90
C TYR A 254 -14.81 18.50 -5.74
N GLY A 255 -14.31 18.63 -4.55
CA GLY A 255 -15.10 18.91 -3.36
C GLY A 255 -14.98 17.88 -2.27
N ALA A 256 -14.55 18.32 -1.12
CA ALA A 256 -14.83 17.84 0.23
C ALA A 256 -14.78 16.34 0.58
N ASN A 257 -14.44 15.45 -0.31
CA ASN A 257 -14.24 14.04 0.02
C ASN A 257 -12.80 13.83 0.44
N LYS A 258 -12.63 13.40 1.67
CA LYS A 258 -11.34 13.11 2.26
C LYS A 258 -10.89 11.72 1.81
N ASP A 259 -9.61 11.58 1.56
CA ASP A 259 -9.01 10.27 1.30
C ASP A 259 -9.28 9.33 2.47
N LYS A 260 -9.73 8.12 2.17
CA LYS A 260 -10.06 7.09 3.16
C LYS A 260 -9.11 5.93 3.04
N ILE A 261 -8.77 5.34 4.16
CA ILE A 261 -7.96 4.14 4.22
C ILE A 261 -8.80 3.04 4.88
N ALA A 262 -9.03 1.97 4.14
CA ALA A 262 -9.63 0.76 4.65
C ALA A 262 -8.60 -0.36 4.73
N VAL A 263 -8.58 -1.10 5.82
CA VAL A 263 -7.74 -2.27 5.99
C VAL A 263 -8.59 -3.50 5.81
N TYR A 264 -8.09 -4.43 5.03
CA TYR A 264 -8.65 -5.77 4.91
C TYR A 264 -7.84 -6.75 5.79
N TYR A 265 -8.59 -7.50 6.58
CA TYR A 265 -8.14 -8.71 7.27
C TYR A 265 -9.05 -9.85 6.83
N ASP A 266 -8.83 -11.05 7.31
CA ASP A 266 -9.54 -12.29 6.88
C ASP A 266 -11.08 -12.18 6.78
N ASP A 267 -11.71 -11.23 7.47
CA ASP A 267 -13.16 -11.12 7.60
C ASP A 267 -13.81 -9.92 6.88
N GLY A 268 -13.04 -9.11 6.15
CA GLY A 268 -13.60 -7.97 5.39
C GLY A 268 -12.89 -6.63 5.60
N PHE A 269 -13.47 -5.57 5.01
CA PHE A 269 -12.89 -4.22 5.06
C PHE A 269 -13.33 -3.50 6.34
N ASN A 270 -12.34 -3.01 7.07
CA ASN A 270 -12.52 -2.14 8.23
C ASN A 270 -12.05 -0.74 7.85
N ASP A 271 -12.95 0.25 7.88
CA ASP A 271 -12.58 1.65 7.72
C ASP A 271 -11.81 2.10 8.98
N LEU A 272 -10.59 2.55 8.79
CA LEU A 272 -9.75 3.04 9.88
C LEU A 272 -10.16 4.43 10.37
N GLY A 273 -11.12 5.07 9.73
CA GLY A 273 -11.54 6.42 10.07
C GLY A 273 -10.47 7.49 9.80
N LEU A 274 -9.42 7.14 9.08
CA LEU A 274 -8.36 8.06 8.69
C LEU A 274 -8.80 8.82 7.45
N ASN A 275 -8.87 10.15 7.58
CA ASN A 275 -9.25 11.04 6.49
C ASN A 275 -8.14 12.06 6.27
N TYR A 276 -7.69 12.21 5.03
CA TYR A 276 -6.65 13.15 4.63
C TYR A 276 -7.22 14.14 3.60
N GLU A 277 -6.75 15.37 3.65
CA GLU A 277 -7.24 16.44 2.77
C GLU A 277 -6.50 16.52 1.43
N ASN A 278 -5.36 15.86 1.32
CA ASN A 278 -4.50 15.87 0.13
C ASN A 278 -4.28 14.44 -0.39
N SER A 279 -3.89 14.34 -1.67
CA SER A 279 -3.48 13.07 -2.24
C SER A 279 -2.34 12.46 -1.45
N VAL A 280 -2.53 11.27 -0.94
CA VAL A 280 -1.55 10.56 -0.16
C VAL A 280 -1.18 9.24 -0.84
N ASN A 281 0.05 8.78 -0.61
CA ASN A 281 0.42 7.40 -0.89
C ASN A 281 0.41 6.64 0.44
N CYS A 282 -0.10 5.42 0.42
CA CYS A 282 -0.24 4.61 1.60
C CYS A 282 0.47 3.27 1.40
N TYR A 283 1.34 2.91 2.35
CA TYR A 283 2.10 1.67 2.31
C TYR A 283 1.86 0.85 3.56
N LEU A 284 1.82 -0.46 3.39
CA LEU A 284 1.83 -1.39 4.51
C LEU A 284 3.23 -1.95 4.71
N SER A 285 3.79 -1.74 5.89
CA SER A 285 5.13 -2.19 6.27
C SER A 285 5.12 -2.82 7.66
N ASN A 286 5.52 -4.07 7.78
CA ASN A 286 5.54 -4.84 9.04
C ASN A 286 4.25 -4.68 9.87
N GLY A 287 3.09 -4.69 9.21
CA GLY A 287 1.77 -4.57 9.84
C GLY A 287 1.42 -3.14 10.30
N LYS A 288 2.23 -2.14 9.98
CA LYS A 288 2.00 -0.72 10.25
C LYS A 288 1.71 0.02 8.95
N ILE A 289 0.90 1.06 9.05
CA ILE A 289 0.56 1.92 7.90
C ILE A 289 1.49 3.13 7.90
N ILE A 290 2.13 3.34 6.76
CA ILE A 290 2.96 4.50 6.48
C ILE A 290 2.24 5.33 5.42
N ILE A 291 2.05 6.60 5.70
CA ILE A 291 1.38 7.53 4.80
C ILE A 291 2.37 8.61 4.40
N THR A 292 2.48 8.83 3.10
CA THR A 292 3.24 9.97 2.56
C THR A 292 2.27 10.90 1.86
N GLU A 293 2.29 12.16 2.20
CA GLU A 293 1.45 13.18 1.60
C GLU A 293 2.26 14.01 0.59
N LYS A 294 1.68 14.33 -0.54
CA LYS A 294 2.20 15.36 -1.43
C LYS A 294 1.78 16.72 -0.88
N GLY A 295 2.72 17.56 -0.49
CA GLY A 295 2.46 18.94 -0.14
C GLY A 295 1.88 19.74 -1.33
N SER A 296 1.34 20.92 -1.07
CA SER A 296 0.89 21.83 -2.13
C SER A 296 2.05 22.21 -3.07
N VAL A 297 1.74 22.48 -4.34
CA VAL A 297 2.70 22.64 -5.46
C VAL A 297 3.80 23.66 -5.19
N ASP A 298 3.57 24.64 -4.32
CA ASP A 298 4.49 25.79 -4.08
C ASP A 298 5.46 25.57 -2.89
N ASP A 299 5.22 24.58 -2.01
CA ASP A 299 6.04 24.35 -0.81
C ASP A 299 6.23 22.86 -0.56
N TRP A 300 6.60 22.11 -1.60
CA TRP A 300 6.68 20.67 -1.52
C TRP A 300 7.89 20.20 -0.70
N LYS A 301 7.61 19.83 0.54
CA LYS A 301 8.56 19.12 1.40
C LYS A 301 8.00 17.75 1.71
N PRO A 302 8.73 16.68 1.38
CA PRO A 302 8.25 15.35 1.64
C PRO A 302 8.14 15.08 3.15
N TYR A 303 7.05 14.44 3.55
CA TYR A 303 6.85 14.03 4.92
C TYR A 303 6.15 12.68 5.00
N ILE A 304 6.27 12.06 6.16
CA ILE A 304 5.60 10.79 6.48
C ILE A 304 4.71 11.01 7.69
N ILE A 305 3.49 10.49 7.64
CA ILE A 305 2.65 10.30 8.80
C ILE A 305 2.74 8.85 9.25
N PHE A 306 3.12 8.66 10.50
CA PHE A 306 3.21 7.37 11.12
C PHE A 306 2.65 7.46 12.54
N ASN A 307 1.70 6.58 12.91
CA ASN A 307 0.98 6.61 14.19
C ASN A 307 0.43 8.01 14.54
N ASN A 308 -0.18 8.70 13.56
CA ASN A 308 -0.71 10.06 13.69
C ASN A 308 0.36 11.14 14.05
N VAL A 309 1.63 10.85 13.86
CA VAL A 309 2.74 11.80 14.02
C VAL A 309 3.32 12.12 12.66
N LYS A 310 3.47 13.41 12.36
CA LYS A 310 4.12 13.88 11.14
C LYS A 310 5.62 13.98 11.33
N TYR A 311 6.38 13.41 10.39
CA TYR A 311 7.83 13.46 10.31
C TYR A 311 8.25 14.15 9.02
N ASP A 312 8.85 15.32 9.11
CA ASP A 312 9.32 16.09 7.96
C ASP A 312 10.71 15.62 7.53
N PHE A 313 10.94 15.54 6.21
CA PHE A 313 12.18 15.14 5.55
C PHE A 313 12.66 16.26 4.63
N ASN A 314 12.90 17.42 5.21
CA ASN A 314 13.32 18.66 4.49
C ASN A 314 14.63 18.51 3.70
N GLU A 315 15.42 17.48 4.01
CA GLU A 315 16.64 17.13 3.30
C GLU A 315 16.44 16.36 2.02
N LEU A 316 15.23 15.89 1.75
CA LEU A 316 14.87 15.14 0.53
C LEU A 316 14.04 15.99 -0.42
N ASP A 317 14.25 15.78 -1.71
CA ASP A 317 13.39 16.33 -2.77
C ASP A 317 12.11 15.48 -2.91
N ASN A 318 12.21 14.16 -2.73
CA ASN A 318 11.07 13.24 -2.68
C ASN A 318 11.40 11.98 -1.88
N ILE A 319 10.36 11.25 -1.47
CA ILE A 319 10.43 9.92 -0.87
C ILE A 319 10.05 8.91 -1.96
N LEU A 320 10.93 7.93 -2.20
CA LEU A 320 10.68 6.83 -3.12
C LEU A 320 10.09 5.62 -2.40
N PHE A 321 10.70 5.26 -1.26
CA PHE A 321 10.30 4.13 -0.45
C PHE A 321 10.38 4.48 1.03
N ALA A 322 9.44 3.93 1.81
CA ALA A 322 9.44 4.05 3.26
C ALA A 322 9.04 2.73 3.89
N GLU A 323 9.83 2.25 4.83
CA GLU A 323 9.57 1.00 5.54
C GLU A 323 9.80 1.21 7.05
N TYR A 324 9.10 0.43 7.85
CA TYR A 324 9.16 0.50 9.30
C TYR A 324 9.64 -0.82 9.92
N VAL A 325 10.54 -0.73 10.89
CA VAL A 325 10.89 -1.84 11.79
C VAL A 325 11.47 -1.28 13.10
N ASP A 326 11.11 -1.86 14.24
CA ASP A 326 11.70 -1.57 15.56
C ASP A 326 11.82 -0.09 15.90
N HIS A 327 10.69 0.62 15.90
CA HIS A 327 10.64 2.06 16.19
C HIS A 327 11.48 2.94 15.25
N GLN A 328 11.78 2.43 14.04
CA GLN A 328 12.57 3.14 13.06
C GLN A 328 11.88 3.15 11.69
N LEU A 329 11.90 4.31 11.06
CA LEU A 329 11.57 4.48 9.65
C LEU A 329 12.86 4.42 8.83
N PHE A 330 12.86 3.60 7.81
CA PHE A 330 13.88 3.49 6.79
C PHE A 330 13.35 4.09 5.51
N ILE A 331 14.03 5.07 4.99
CA ILE A 331 13.54 5.88 3.87
C ILE A 331 14.60 5.93 2.80
N ILE A 332 14.17 5.68 1.57
CA ILE A 332 14.95 5.94 0.37
C ILE A 332 14.28 7.08 -0.36
N GLY A 333 15.04 8.14 -0.61
CA GLY A 333 14.57 9.33 -1.31
C GLY A 333 15.60 9.86 -2.29
N LYS A 334 15.29 10.99 -2.91
CA LYS A 334 16.22 11.77 -3.73
C LYS A 334 16.61 13.04 -2.99
N GLN A 335 17.88 13.40 -3.08
CA GLN A 335 18.43 14.67 -2.67
C GLN A 335 19.37 15.16 -3.76
N ASN A 336 19.05 16.27 -4.43
CA ASN A 336 19.81 16.77 -5.59
C ASN A 336 20.03 15.65 -6.63
N GLU A 337 18.97 14.95 -7.00
CA GLU A 337 18.93 13.79 -7.91
C GLU A 337 19.70 12.53 -7.43
N LYS A 338 20.43 12.60 -6.33
CA LYS A 338 21.14 11.45 -5.77
C LYS A 338 20.24 10.65 -4.85
N THR A 339 20.33 9.33 -4.97
CA THR A 339 19.65 8.42 -4.04
C THR A 339 20.25 8.57 -2.65
N THR A 340 19.41 8.85 -1.68
CA THR A 340 19.80 9.06 -0.28
C THR A 340 19.00 8.09 0.58
N PHE A 341 19.69 7.45 1.50
CA PHE A 341 19.11 6.54 2.48
C PHE A 341 19.10 7.20 3.86
N ILE A 342 17.94 7.23 4.51
CA ILE A 342 17.75 7.86 5.82
C ILE A 342 17.14 6.83 6.76
N ARG A 343 17.63 6.82 8.00
CA ARG A 343 17.06 6.09 9.13
C ARG A 343 16.62 7.08 10.20
N ARG A 344 15.38 6.96 10.68
CA ARG A 344 14.79 7.85 11.70
C ARG A 344 14.16 7.02 12.81
N GLU A 345 14.48 7.36 14.05
CA GLU A 345 13.71 6.85 15.19
C GLU A 345 12.34 7.50 15.23
N VAL A 346 11.32 6.68 15.47
CA VAL A 346 9.94 7.12 15.65
C VAL A 346 9.43 6.69 17.01
N THR A 347 8.59 7.51 17.60
CA THR A 347 7.94 7.17 18.88
C THR A 347 6.59 6.52 18.59
N GLU A 348 6.31 5.40 19.23
CA GLU A 348 4.99 4.78 19.27
C GLU A 348 3.98 5.59 20.09
#